data_29d352ef907f1c8b58cb8629d2eb2378
#
_entry.id   29d352ef907f1c8b58cb8629d2eb2378
#
_cell.length_a   1.000
_cell.length_b   1.000
_cell.length_c   1.000
_cell.angle_alpha   90.00
_cell.angle_beta   90.00
_cell.angle_gamma   90.00
#
_symmetry.space_group_name_H-M   'P 1'
#
loop_
_entity.id
_entity.type
_entity.pdbx_description
1 polymer ?
#
loop_
_entity_poly.entity_id
_entity_poly.type
_entity_poly.pdbx_seq_one_letter_code
_entity_poly.pdbx_strand_id
1 'polypeptide(L)'
;MIHAGNQKITNKEQSPRVGELRGELRRKMAAHTPNAGAHATAIPGLTLYHRTAPSPCYPAMFEPSLNVFVQGRKRITFAGMTYLCDQSTFLLSSIDVPVVSQIIAASEDVPLLSLLLKLDMAVVREILSQEEFHAPDGSSPARGIAIGKTTVDLLQPFCRLLDLLDASEDIPFLSNLIQREIVYRLLRGPQGERLRAIATLGDQSHRTAKAIAWLRANYTKPLRVEELAEIARMGMSTLHHHFRALTAMSPLQYQKQLRLVAARERMLVEGIDAASAAFEVGYESASQFNREQALLRSTADAGHQSASARRLRNGQRLTTLQIVLSRWTRKLSRNASANGLPGSLHRLKAKQLKPGRRSLTS
;
A
#
# COMPACT_ATOMS: atom_id res chain seq x y z
N MET A 1 12.79 40.13 -11.96
CA MET A 1 13.84 39.46 -11.16
C MET A 1 13.60 39.66 -9.67
N ILE A 2 12.48 39.18 -9.07
CA ILE A 2 12.23 39.25 -7.60
C ILE A 2 11.36 38.05 -7.14
N HIS A 3 11.63 36.84 -7.58
CA HIS A 3 10.88 35.67 -7.06
C HIS A 3 11.73 34.45 -6.61
N ALA A 4 13.07 34.54 -6.76
CA ALA A 4 13.93 33.40 -6.36
C ALA A 4 14.40 33.44 -4.89
N GLY A 5 14.24 34.58 -4.19
CA GLY A 5 14.71 34.77 -2.81
C GLY A 5 13.79 34.19 -1.72
N ASN A 6 12.48 34.15 -1.97
CA ASN A 6 11.50 33.80 -0.93
C ASN A 6 11.32 32.28 -0.71
N GLN A 7 11.62 31.44 -1.73
CA GLN A 7 11.48 29.99 -1.58
C GLN A 7 12.61 29.34 -0.76
N LYS A 8 13.79 29.94 -0.68
CA LYS A 8 14.91 29.38 0.12
C LYS A 8 14.79 29.68 1.63
N ILE A 9 14.21 30.81 1.99
CA ILE A 9 14.05 31.21 3.40
C ILE A 9 12.93 30.38 4.06
N THR A 10 11.80 30.18 3.37
CA THR A 10 10.68 29.36 3.86
C THR A 10 11.05 27.89 4.07
N ASN A 11 11.97 27.32 3.28
CA ASN A 11 12.36 25.90 3.43
C ASN A 11 13.28 25.64 4.63
N LYS A 12 14.03 26.63 5.08
CA LYS A 12 14.96 26.50 6.22
C LYS A 12 14.24 26.63 7.57
N GLU A 13 13.16 27.41 7.62
CA GLU A 13 12.34 27.60 8.83
C GLU A 13 11.28 26.48 9.01
N GLN A 14 10.85 25.81 7.93
CA GLN A 14 9.87 24.72 8.00
C GLN A 14 10.44 23.42 8.61
N SER A 15 11.76 23.21 8.54
CA SER A 15 12.38 21.95 8.97
C SER A 15 12.28 21.68 10.47
N PRO A 16 12.54 22.66 11.39
CA PRO A 16 12.37 22.47 12.84
C PRO A 16 10.90 22.24 13.23
N ARG A 17 9.97 23.01 12.65
CA ARG A 17 8.54 22.91 12.95
C ARG A 17 7.93 21.58 12.51
N VAL A 18 8.38 21.03 11.38
CA VAL A 18 8.00 19.68 10.93
C VAL A 18 8.45 18.62 11.94
N GLY A 19 9.66 18.78 12.52
CA GLY A 19 10.16 17.89 13.59
C GLY A 19 9.32 17.94 14.87
N GLU A 20 8.92 19.12 15.31
CA GLU A 20 8.04 19.32 16.45
C GLU A 20 6.68 18.66 16.24
N LEU A 21 6.03 18.91 15.11
CA LEU A 21 4.73 18.30 14.76
C LEU A 21 4.80 16.78 14.69
N ARG A 22 5.89 16.22 14.17
CA ARG A 22 6.10 14.75 14.21
C ARG A 22 6.23 14.23 15.62
N GLY A 23 6.97 14.94 16.49
CA GLY A 23 7.07 14.63 17.91
C GLY A 23 5.72 14.65 18.60
N GLU A 24 4.90 15.64 18.30
CA GLU A 24 3.52 15.77 18.78
C GLU A 24 2.64 14.62 18.30
N LEU A 25 2.61 14.33 16.99
CA LEU A 25 1.87 13.21 16.41
C LEU A 25 2.27 11.88 17.06
N ARG A 26 3.58 11.67 17.29
CA ARG A 26 4.07 10.45 17.94
C ARG A 26 3.50 10.29 19.35
N ARG A 27 3.49 11.36 20.16
CA ARG A 27 2.93 11.32 21.54
C ARG A 27 1.42 11.03 21.50
N LYS A 28 0.67 11.73 20.65
CA LYS A 28 -0.78 11.53 20.49
C LYS A 28 -1.10 10.12 20.01
N MET A 29 -0.39 9.62 19.02
CA MET A 29 -0.57 8.25 18.54
C MET A 29 -0.29 7.20 19.62
N ALA A 30 0.76 7.38 20.42
CA ALA A 30 1.09 6.44 21.48
C ALA A 30 -0.04 6.33 22.52
N ALA A 31 -0.76 7.41 22.82
CA ALA A 31 -1.91 7.40 23.73
C ALA A 31 -3.09 6.57 23.17
N HIS A 32 -3.29 6.57 21.83
CA HIS A 32 -4.41 5.91 21.18
C HIS A 32 -4.05 4.55 20.53
N THR A 33 -2.81 4.09 20.68
CA THR A 33 -2.34 2.80 20.11
C THR A 33 -1.59 1.99 21.17
N PRO A 34 -2.26 1.51 22.25
CA PRO A 34 -1.60 0.87 23.39
C PRO A 34 -0.90 -0.44 23.01
N ASN A 35 -1.36 -1.13 21.98
CA ASN A 35 -0.82 -2.40 21.51
C ASN A 35 -0.40 -2.33 20.04
N ALA A 36 0.48 -3.26 19.62
CA ALA A 36 0.79 -3.42 18.20
C ALA A 36 -0.45 -3.88 17.43
N GLY A 37 -0.84 -3.11 16.42
CA GLY A 37 -2.06 -3.38 15.67
C GLY A 37 -2.45 -2.28 14.69
N ALA A 38 -3.61 -2.46 14.07
CA ALA A 38 -4.37 -1.44 13.38
C ALA A 38 -5.51 -1.01 14.30
N HIS A 39 -5.61 0.28 14.57
CA HIS A 39 -6.58 0.87 15.50
C HIS A 39 -7.51 1.78 14.70
N ALA A 40 -8.71 1.28 14.45
CA ALA A 40 -9.79 2.13 13.93
C ALA A 40 -10.14 3.16 15.01
N THR A 41 -10.32 4.42 14.60
CA THR A 41 -10.68 5.50 15.53
C THR A 41 -12.16 5.86 15.41
N ALA A 42 -12.67 6.67 16.33
CA ALA A 42 -14.00 7.26 16.25
C ALA A 42 -14.13 8.25 15.07
N ILE A 43 -13.01 8.75 14.54
CA ILE A 43 -13.01 9.66 13.38
C ILE A 43 -13.20 8.85 12.10
N PRO A 44 -14.26 9.13 11.31
CA PRO A 44 -14.53 8.40 10.08
C PRO A 44 -13.34 8.38 9.12
N GLY A 45 -12.94 7.19 8.67
CA GLY A 45 -11.85 7.01 7.71
C GLY A 45 -10.44 7.07 8.29
N LEU A 46 -10.25 7.44 9.57
CA LEU A 46 -8.93 7.51 10.20
C LEU A 46 -8.59 6.18 10.89
N THR A 47 -7.45 5.59 10.53
CA THR A 47 -6.89 4.40 11.18
C THR A 47 -5.44 4.68 11.59
N LEU A 48 -5.08 4.32 12.81
CA LEU A 48 -3.72 4.42 13.35
C LEU A 48 -3.06 3.04 13.28
N TYR A 49 -1.82 3.01 12.84
CA TYR A 49 -1.02 1.78 12.77
C TYR A 49 0.16 1.87 13.73
N HIS A 50 0.28 0.85 14.57
CA HIS A 50 1.40 0.62 15.47
C HIS A 50 1.98 -0.78 15.18
N ARG A 51 3.24 -0.86 14.78
CA ARG A 51 3.92 -2.13 14.47
C ARG A 51 5.29 -2.14 15.13
N THR A 52 5.59 -3.19 15.86
CA THR A 52 6.79 -3.31 16.70
C THR A 52 7.85 -4.23 16.10
N ALA A 53 7.61 -4.78 14.91
CA ALA A 53 8.55 -5.67 14.25
C ALA A 53 8.55 -5.49 12.72
N PRO A 54 9.69 -5.75 12.05
CA PRO A 54 9.73 -5.87 10.60
C PRO A 54 8.82 -7.00 10.11
N SER A 55 8.31 -6.86 8.88
CA SER A 55 7.47 -7.89 8.28
C SER A 55 8.11 -8.45 7.01
N PRO A 56 7.78 -9.70 6.61
CA PRO A 56 8.03 -10.15 5.25
C PRO A 56 7.24 -9.29 4.25
N CYS A 57 7.55 -9.42 2.95
CA CYS A 57 6.72 -8.87 1.89
C CYS A 57 5.34 -9.53 1.90
N TYR A 58 4.28 -8.74 1.80
CA TYR A 58 2.92 -9.26 1.71
C TYR A 58 2.08 -8.44 0.73
N PRO A 59 1.17 -9.09 -0.02
CA PRO A 59 0.20 -8.40 -0.85
C PRO A 59 -0.81 -7.66 0.02
N ALA A 60 -1.16 -6.45 -0.37
CA ALA A 60 -2.15 -5.61 0.28
C ALA A 60 -2.95 -4.82 -0.76
N MET A 61 -4.16 -4.41 -0.40
CA MET A 61 -4.98 -3.50 -1.18
C MET A 61 -4.92 -2.11 -0.54
N PHE A 62 -4.59 -1.10 -1.34
CA PHE A 62 -4.70 0.28 -0.92
C PHE A 62 -5.91 0.91 -1.61
N GLU A 63 -6.78 1.47 -0.81
CA GLU A 63 -7.92 2.28 -1.25
C GLU A 63 -7.48 3.73 -1.44
N PRO A 64 -8.31 4.60 -2.06
CA PRO A 64 -8.07 6.03 -2.06
C PRO A 64 -7.83 6.53 -0.63
N SER A 65 -6.59 6.92 -0.35
CA SER A 65 -6.16 7.26 1.02
C SER A 65 -4.85 8.05 1.03
N LEU A 66 -4.68 8.79 2.12
CA LEU A 66 -3.42 9.42 2.48
C LEU A 66 -2.81 8.66 3.66
N ASN A 67 -1.59 8.17 3.51
CA ASN A 67 -0.85 7.51 4.57
C ASN A 67 0.36 8.36 4.96
N VAL A 68 0.36 8.87 6.20
CA VAL A 68 1.44 9.67 6.77
C VAL A 68 2.25 8.81 7.73
N PHE A 69 3.57 8.79 7.55
CA PHE A 69 4.48 8.03 8.39
C PHE A 69 5.08 8.95 9.44
N VAL A 70 4.89 8.60 10.71
CA VAL A 70 5.36 9.40 11.84
C VAL A 70 6.70 8.86 12.37
N GLN A 71 6.87 7.53 12.35
CA GLN A 71 8.07 6.85 12.80
C GLN A 71 8.23 5.51 12.06
N GLY A 72 9.47 5.00 12.00
CA GLY A 72 9.78 3.74 11.35
C GLY A 72 9.88 3.87 9.82
N ARG A 73 9.92 2.72 9.13
CA ARG A 73 10.10 2.70 7.67
C ARG A 73 9.36 1.54 7.02
N LYS A 74 8.67 1.84 5.93
CA LYS A 74 7.89 0.88 5.15
C LYS A 74 8.31 0.94 3.68
N ARG A 75 8.34 -0.20 3.02
CA ARG A 75 8.53 -0.34 1.57
C ARG A 75 7.21 -0.73 0.94
N ILE A 76 6.86 -0.03 -0.12
CA ILE A 76 5.69 -0.34 -0.94
C ILE A 76 6.18 -0.58 -2.36
N THR A 77 5.84 -1.71 -2.93
CA THR A 77 6.14 -2.01 -4.35
C THR A 77 4.82 -2.02 -5.13
N PHE A 78 4.75 -1.19 -6.12
CA PHE A 78 3.63 -1.08 -7.03
C PHE A 78 4.13 -0.93 -8.46
N ALA A 79 3.63 -1.76 -9.38
CA ALA A 79 3.97 -1.65 -10.79
C ALA A 79 5.48 -1.75 -11.09
N GLY A 80 6.19 -2.59 -10.36
CA GLY A 80 7.66 -2.73 -10.47
C GLY A 80 8.46 -1.57 -9.89
N MET A 81 7.80 -0.52 -9.40
CA MET A 81 8.43 0.61 -8.71
C MET A 81 8.40 0.39 -7.20
N THR A 82 9.51 0.71 -6.55
CA THR A 82 9.62 0.63 -5.08
C THR A 82 9.60 2.02 -4.47
N TYR A 83 8.66 2.24 -3.58
CA TYR A 83 8.50 3.45 -2.80
C TYR A 83 8.98 3.20 -1.37
N LEU A 84 9.88 4.04 -0.91
CA LEU A 84 10.35 4.02 0.48
C LEU A 84 9.62 5.09 1.26
N CYS A 85 8.84 4.66 2.25
CA CYS A 85 8.00 5.51 3.06
C CYS A 85 8.59 5.61 4.47
N ASP A 86 8.85 6.82 4.91
CA ASP A 86 9.37 7.14 6.23
C ASP A 86 8.78 8.47 6.73
N GLN A 87 9.26 8.95 7.86
CA GLN A 87 8.76 10.18 8.50
C GLN A 87 8.87 11.46 7.64
N SER A 88 9.66 11.45 6.57
CA SER A 88 9.80 12.61 5.68
C SER A 88 8.77 12.61 4.55
N THR A 89 8.00 11.53 4.42
CA THR A 89 7.13 11.29 3.29
C THR A 89 5.70 10.94 3.69
N PHE A 90 4.78 11.19 2.78
CA PHE A 90 3.45 10.57 2.78
C PHE A 90 3.23 9.77 1.51
N LEU A 91 2.34 8.81 1.56
CA LEU A 91 1.87 8.05 0.41
C LEU A 91 0.42 8.42 0.11
N LEU A 92 0.17 8.89 -1.10
CA LEU A 92 -1.16 9.15 -1.63
C LEU A 92 -1.55 8.01 -2.57
N SER A 93 -2.65 7.33 -2.27
CA SER A 93 -3.33 6.41 -3.18
C SER A 93 -4.60 7.09 -3.67
N SER A 94 -4.76 7.24 -4.98
CA SER A 94 -5.92 7.95 -5.55
C SER A 94 -6.97 7.03 -6.16
N ILE A 95 -6.65 5.74 -6.27
CA ILE A 95 -7.53 4.65 -6.71
C ILE A 95 -7.26 3.41 -5.87
N ASP A 96 -8.11 2.41 -6.01
CA ASP A 96 -7.81 1.08 -5.47
C ASP A 96 -6.63 0.46 -6.21
N VAL A 97 -5.59 0.06 -5.48
CA VAL A 97 -4.40 -0.56 -6.08
C VAL A 97 -3.87 -1.73 -5.25
N PRO A 98 -3.61 -2.88 -5.89
CA PRO A 98 -2.89 -3.97 -5.27
C PRO A 98 -1.39 -3.63 -5.19
N VAL A 99 -0.81 -3.75 -4.02
CA VAL A 99 0.59 -3.44 -3.74
C VAL A 99 1.27 -4.61 -3.02
N VAL A 100 2.59 -4.66 -3.06
CA VAL A 100 3.37 -5.47 -2.14
C VAL A 100 3.94 -4.55 -1.07
N SER A 101 3.63 -4.85 0.18
CA SER A 101 3.98 -4.05 1.35
C SER A 101 4.98 -4.78 2.23
N GLN A 102 5.93 -4.05 2.83
CA GLN A 102 6.91 -4.59 3.76
C GLN A 102 7.28 -3.54 4.81
N ILE A 103 7.24 -3.91 6.08
CA ILE A 103 7.83 -3.11 7.15
C ILE A 103 9.31 -3.45 7.21
N ILE A 104 10.18 -2.44 7.00
CA ILE A 104 11.63 -2.67 6.95
C ILE A 104 12.37 -2.14 8.17
N ALA A 105 11.76 -1.22 8.94
CA ALA A 105 12.31 -0.74 10.20
C ALA A 105 11.18 -0.51 11.19
N ALA A 106 11.14 -1.35 12.23
CA ALA A 106 10.30 -1.25 13.42
C ALA A 106 10.90 -2.13 14.51
N SER A 107 10.79 -1.70 15.78
CA SER A 107 11.12 -2.45 16.98
C SER A 107 10.15 -2.06 18.10
N GLU A 108 10.22 -2.70 19.24
CA GLU A 108 9.42 -2.30 20.41
C GLU A 108 9.78 -0.89 20.90
N ASP A 109 11.07 -0.54 20.92
CA ASP A 109 11.54 0.79 21.31
C ASP A 109 11.27 1.87 20.27
N VAL A 110 11.33 1.49 18.96
CA VAL A 110 11.14 2.40 17.85
C VAL A 110 10.13 1.77 16.87
N PRO A 111 8.84 1.77 17.22
CA PRO A 111 7.81 1.16 16.37
C PRO A 111 7.60 1.93 15.07
N LEU A 112 7.05 1.25 14.07
CA LEU A 112 6.45 1.92 12.93
C LEU A 112 5.12 2.51 13.37
N LEU A 113 5.00 3.83 13.29
CA LEU A 113 3.77 4.57 13.53
C LEU A 113 3.35 5.26 12.23
N SER A 114 2.14 5.01 11.79
CA SER A 114 1.55 5.71 10.63
C SER A 114 0.05 5.91 10.79
N LEU A 115 -0.42 7.02 10.20
CA LEU A 115 -1.84 7.36 10.12
C LEU A 115 -2.30 7.11 8.69
N LEU A 116 -3.43 6.45 8.54
CA LEU A 116 -4.10 6.31 7.26
C LEU A 116 -5.44 7.03 7.32
N LEU A 117 -5.62 8.01 6.45
CA LEU A 117 -6.90 8.70 6.25
C LEU A 117 -7.47 8.28 4.90
N LYS A 118 -8.64 7.62 4.89
CA LYS A 118 -9.39 7.34 3.67
C LYS A 118 -9.87 8.65 3.06
N LEU A 119 -9.77 8.78 1.75
CA LEU A 119 -10.23 9.96 1.02
C LEU A 119 -11.65 9.74 0.53
N ASP A 120 -12.56 10.62 0.94
CA ASP A 120 -13.89 10.68 0.35
C ASP A 120 -13.83 11.42 -0.99
N MET A 121 -14.02 10.69 -2.08
CA MET A 121 -13.99 11.25 -3.43
C MET A 121 -15.17 12.19 -3.72
N ALA A 122 -16.24 12.18 -2.91
CA ALA A 122 -17.31 13.16 -3.00
C ALA A 122 -16.81 14.51 -2.47
N VAL A 123 -16.13 14.52 -1.32
CA VAL A 123 -15.49 15.72 -0.76
C VAL A 123 -14.43 16.28 -1.70
N VAL A 124 -13.63 15.42 -2.34
CA VAL A 124 -12.64 15.86 -3.33
C VAL A 124 -13.32 16.58 -4.49
N ARG A 125 -14.41 16.02 -5.04
CA ARG A 125 -15.17 16.65 -6.14
C ARG A 125 -15.84 17.95 -5.73
N GLU A 126 -16.38 18.01 -4.53
CA GLU A 126 -17.01 19.22 -4.01
C GLU A 126 -15.99 20.37 -3.91
N ILE A 127 -14.81 20.12 -3.35
CA ILE A 127 -13.75 21.13 -3.27
C ILE A 127 -13.30 21.57 -4.67
N LEU A 128 -13.18 20.64 -5.62
CA LEU A 128 -12.84 20.96 -7.01
C LEU A 128 -13.89 21.79 -7.74
N SER A 129 -15.15 21.72 -7.33
CA SER A 129 -16.22 22.54 -7.90
C SER A 129 -16.27 23.98 -7.35
N GLN A 130 -15.62 24.21 -6.20
CA GLN A 130 -15.62 25.50 -5.51
C GLN A 130 -14.36 26.32 -5.80
N GLU A 131 -13.27 25.69 -6.25
CA GLU A 131 -11.96 26.30 -6.42
C GLU A 131 -11.34 25.96 -7.78
N GLU A 132 -10.77 26.96 -8.45
CA GLU A 132 -9.97 26.75 -9.66
C GLU A 132 -8.54 26.31 -9.29
N PHE A 133 -8.22 25.07 -9.60
CA PHE A 133 -6.87 24.55 -9.45
C PHE A 133 -6.14 24.56 -10.78
N HIS A 134 -5.17 25.43 -10.93
CA HIS A 134 -4.34 25.46 -12.14
C HIS A 134 -3.48 24.19 -12.20
N ALA A 135 -3.54 23.48 -13.32
CA ALA A 135 -2.63 22.37 -13.59
C ALA A 135 -1.22 22.92 -13.84
N PRO A 136 -0.16 22.39 -13.22
CA PRO A 136 1.19 22.71 -13.67
C PRO A 136 1.40 22.14 -15.07
N ASP A 137 2.02 22.92 -15.95
CA ASP A 137 2.38 22.49 -17.30
C ASP A 137 3.28 21.27 -17.25
N GLY A 138 2.88 20.18 -17.89
CA GLY A 138 3.69 18.96 -18.03
C GLY A 138 3.15 17.74 -17.29
N SER A 139 1.97 17.26 -17.67
CA SER A 139 1.38 16.06 -17.11
C SER A 139 2.16 14.80 -17.50
N SER A 140 2.91 14.25 -16.56
CA SER A 140 3.39 12.87 -16.64
C SER A 140 2.21 11.92 -16.38
N PRO A 141 2.08 10.78 -17.11
CA PRO A 141 0.99 9.83 -16.90
C PRO A 141 0.99 9.36 -15.44
N ALA A 142 -0.01 9.83 -14.71
CA ALA A 142 -0.06 9.71 -13.27
C ALA A 142 -0.50 8.30 -12.87
N ARG A 143 0.38 7.52 -12.26
CA ARG A 143 0.04 6.23 -11.64
C ARG A 143 -0.86 6.42 -10.43
N GLY A 144 -1.63 5.39 -10.06
CA GLY A 144 -2.57 5.43 -8.93
C GLY A 144 -1.94 5.72 -7.55
N ILE A 145 -0.59 5.71 -7.44
CA ILE A 145 0.15 5.99 -6.21
C ILE A 145 1.16 7.12 -6.44
N ALA A 146 1.28 8.01 -5.45
CA ALA A 146 2.32 9.06 -5.39
C ALA A 146 2.95 9.13 -3.99
N ILE A 147 4.23 9.52 -3.95
CA ILE A 147 4.90 9.94 -2.73
C ILE A 147 5.07 11.46 -2.74
N GLY A 148 4.75 12.08 -1.61
CA GLY A 148 5.02 13.49 -1.35
C GLY A 148 5.84 13.68 -0.08
N LYS A 149 6.43 14.86 0.08
CA LYS A 149 7.11 15.27 1.30
C LYS A 149 6.10 15.79 2.32
N THR A 150 6.27 15.42 3.59
CA THR A 150 5.48 16.00 4.67
C THR A 150 5.87 17.46 4.91
N THR A 151 4.87 18.32 5.04
CA THR A 151 5.02 19.77 5.30
C THR A 151 4.29 20.14 6.59
N VAL A 152 4.57 21.31 7.14
CA VAL A 152 3.83 21.87 8.27
C VAL A 152 2.33 21.91 7.96
N ASP A 153 1.97 22.44 6.78
CA ASP A 153 0.59 22.58 6.34
C ASP A 153 -0.18 21.27 6.26
N LEU A 154 0.52 20.16 6.01
CA LEU A 154 -0.08 18.83 5.99
C LEU A 154 -0.14 18.19 7.38
N LEU A 155 0.91 18.34 8.20
CA LEU A 155 0.98 17.66 9.51
C LEU A 155 0.13 18.34 10.57
N GLN A 156 0.00 19.68 10.54
CA GLN A 156 -0.76 20.44 11.54
C GLN A 156 -2.25 20.04 11.59
N PRO A 157 -2.97 19.89 10.47
CA PRO A 157 -4.34 19.35 10.50
C PRO A 157 -4.42 17.95 11.12
N PHE A 158 -3.41 17.08 10.92
CA PHE A 158 -3.40 15.76 11.55
C PHE A 158 -3.22 15.83 13.06
N CYS A 159 -2.43 16.78 13.59
CA CYS A 159 -2.34 16.99 15.04
C CYS A 159 -3.72 17.37 15.61
N ARG A 160 -4.42 18.32 14.98
CA ARG A 160 -5.78 18.72 15.37
C ARG A 160 -6.80 17.59 15.22
N LEU A 161 -6.65 16.74 14.20
CA LEU A 161 -7.52 15.59 13.99
C LEU A 161 -7.35 14.57 15.13
N LEU A 162 -6.13 14.35 15.61
CA LEU A 162 -5.87 13.47 16.74
C LEU A 162 -6.33 14.08 18.08
N ASP A 163 -6.35 15.43 18.23
CA ASP A 163 -6.90 16.09 19.43
C ASP A 163 -8.39 15.79 19.62
N LEU A 164 -9.12 15.59 18.54
CA LEU A 164 -10.55 15.23 18.62
C LEU A 164 -10.78 13.84 19.23
N LEU A 165 -9.78 12.97 19.27
CA LEU A 165 -9.93 11.67 19.95
C LEU A 165 -10.07 11.81 21.46
N ASP A 166 -9.57 12.92 22.02
CA ASP A 166 -9.71 13.27 23.44
C ASP A 166 -10.94 14.18 23.70
N ALA A 167 -11.59 14.69 22.62
CA ALA A 167 -12.79 15.54 22.65
C ALA A 167 -13.85 14.93 21.72
N SER A 168 -14.37 13.77 22.06
CA SER A 168 -15.21 12.94 21.20
C SER A 168 -16.52 13.60 20.77
N GLU A 169 -17.04 14.53 21.58
CA GLU A 169 -18.24 15.32 21.27
C GLU A 169 -18.05 16.25 20.05
N ASP A 170 -16.82 16.66 19.76
CA ASP A 170 -16.48 17.53 18.64
C ASP A 170 -16.27 16.76 17.33
N ILE A 171 -16.07 15.45 17.38
CA ILE A 171 -15.80 14.61 16.19
C ILE A 171 -16.84 14.76 15.09
N PRO A 172 -18.18 14.72 15.40
CA PRO A 172 -19.20 14.72 14.34
C PRO A 172 -19.15 15.98 13.46
N PHE A 173 -18.70 17.11 14.00
CA PHE A 173 -18.66 18.37 13.27
C PHE A 173 -17.24 18.72 12.81
N LEU A 174 -16.27 18.76 13.72
CA LEU A 174 -14.92 19.25 13.41
C LEU A 174 -14.09 18.29 12.58
N SER A 175 -14.32 16.97 12.71
CA SER A 175 -13.51 16.01 11.94
C SER A 175 -13.67 16.18 10.45
N ASN A 176 -14.87 16.46 9.96
CA ASN A 176 -15.14 16.71 8.55
C ASN A 176 -14.43 17.98 8.05
N LEU A 177 -14.50 19.07 8.82
CA LEU A 177 -13.83 20.34 8.46
C LEU A 177 -12.32 20.16 8.33
N ILE A 178 -11.70 19.46 9.29
CA ILE A 178 -10.26 19.21 9.25
C ILE A 178 -9.89 18.28 8.10
N GLN A 179 -10.69 17.24 7.83
CA GLN A 179 -10.46 16.35 6.69
C GLN A 179 -10.58 17.10 5.36
N ARG A 180 -11.52 18.03 5.22
CA ARG A 180 -11.65 18.92 4.05
C ARG A 180 -10.41 19.78 3.88
N GLU A 181 -9.86 20.35 4.96
CA GLU A 181 -8.59 21.08 4.92
C GLU A 181 -7.45 20.20 4.41
N ILE A 182 -7.32 18.96 4.90
CA ILE A 182 -6.30 18.02 4.44
C ILE A 182 -6.44 17.76 2.93
N VAL A 183 -7.65 17.48 2.46
CA VAL A 183 -7.93 17.28 1.02
C VAL A 183 -7.57 18.52 0.21
N TYR A 184 -7.96 19.71 0.66
CA TYR A 184 -7.63 20.99 0.00
C TYR A 184 -6.11 21.19 -0.12
N ARG A 185 -5.35 20.93 0.97
CA ARG A 185 -3.88 21.00 0.97
C ARG A 185 -3.25 20.01 -0.03
N LEU A 186 -3.79 18.80 -0.11
CA LEU A 186 -3.37 17.79 -1.10
C LEU A 186 -3.63 18.27 -2.53
N LEU A 187 -4.81 18.81 -2.81
CA LEU A 187 -5.20 19.29 -4.14
C LEU A 187 -4.32 20.45 -4.60
N ARG A 188 -3.85 21.31 -3.71
CA ARG A 188 -2.90 22.39 -4.01
C ARG A 188 -1.45 21.92 -4.12
N GLY A 189 -1.13 20.77 -3.56
CA GLY A 189 0.22 20.22 -3.57
C GLY A 189 0.63 19.61 -4.93
N PRO A 190 1.93 19.30 -5.11
CA PRO A 190 2.44 18.68 -6.34
C PRO A 190 1.78 17.35 -6.71
N GLN A 191 1.26 16.60 -5.71
CA GLN A 191 0.57 15.33 -5.93
C GLN A 191 -0.92 15.51 -6.23
N GLY A 192 -1.44 16.73 -6.14
CA GLY A 192 -2.87 17.04 -6.31
C GLY A 192 -3.37 16.83 -7.73
N GLU A 193 -2.53 17.03 -8.75
CA GLU A 193 -2.90 16.83 -10.15
C GLU A 193 -3.57 15.47 -10.41
N ARG A 194 -2.99 14.41 -9.86
CA ARG A 194 -3.53 13.05 -9.98
C ARG A 194 -4.91 12.91 -9.32
N LEU A 195 -5.06 13.47 -8.12
CA LEU A 195 -6.31 13.42 -7.40
C LEU A 195 -7.40 14.23 -8.14
N ARG A 196 -7.01 15.39 -8.72
CA ARG A 196 -7.89 16.20 -9.58
C ARG A 196 -8.33 15.40 -10.81
N ALA A 197 -7.40 14.81 -11.56
CA ALA A 197 -7.71 14.06 -12.78
C ALA A 197 -8.70 12.89 -12.51
N ILE A 198 -8.53 12.18 -11.39
CA ILE A 198 -9.43 11.07 -11.03
C ILE A 198 -10.79 11.58 -10.56
N ALA A 199 -10.85 12.73 -9.90
CA ALA A 199 -12.09 13.29 -9.39
C ALA A 199 -12.90 14.07 -10.44
N THR A 200 -12.24 14.63 -11.49
CA THR A 200 -12.91 15.41 -12.54
C THR A 200 -13.81 14.53 -13.40
N LEU A 201 -15.11 14.85 -13.40
CA LEU A 201 -16.11 14.11 -14.16
C LEU A 201 -15.80 14.21 -15.67
N GLY A 202 -15.85 13.06 -16.36
CA GLY A 202 -15.58 13.00 -17.80
C GLY A 202 -14.10 12.83 -18.15
N ASP A 203 -13.16 13.07 -17.23
CA ASP A 203 -11.74 12.73 -17.44
C ASP A 203 -11.54 11.23 -17.67
N GLN A 204 -10.56 10.89 -18.48
CA GLN A 204 -10.22 9.49 -18.78
C GLN A 204 -9.79 8.74 -17.52
N SER A 205 -9.10 9.40 -16.59
CA SER A 205 -8.70 8.83 -15.30
C SER A 205 -9.92 8.56 -14.42
N HIS A 206 -10.91 9.45 -14.40
CA HIS A 206 -12.17 9.24 -13.69
C HIS A 206 -12.96 8.05 -14.23
N ARG A 207 -13.08 7.94 -15.56
CA ARG A 207 -13.76 6.81 -16.21
C ARG A 207 -13.04 5.49 -15.92
N THR A 208 -11.72 5.49 -15.97
CA THR A 208 -10.90 4.33 -15.63
C THR A 208 -11.04 3.96 -14.14
N ALA A 209 -11.08 4.93 -13.23
CA ALA A 209 -11.29 4.70 -11.80
C ALA A 209 -12.66 4.04 -11.53
N LYS A 210 -13.72 4.38 -12.29
CA LYS A 210 -15.01 3.67 -12.23
C LYS A 210 -14.88 2.19 -12.61
N ALA A 211 -14.15 1.88 -13.68
CA ALA A 211 -13.90 0.51 -14.08
C ALA A 211 -13.11 -0.27 -13.00
N ILE A 212 -12.13 0.37 -12.38
CA ILE A 212 -11.34 -0.22 -11.28
C ILE A 212 -12.24 -0.50 -10.06
N ALA A 213 -13.08 0.45 -9.68
CA ALA A 213 -14.01 0.29 -8.56
C ALA A 213 -15.03 -0.83 -8.82
N TRP A 214 -15.58 -0.91 -10.04
CA TRP A 214 -16.47 -2.00 -10.44
C TRP A 214 -15.78 -3.35 -10.37
N LEU A 215 -14.56 -3.44 -10.92
CA LEU A 215 -13.78 -4.68 -10.91
C LEU A 215 -13.45 -5.12 -9.48
N ARG A 216 -13.19 -4.19 -8.58
CA ARG A 216 -13.01 -4.48 -7.16
C ARG A 216 -14.28 -5.06 -6.52
N ALA A 217 -15.44 -4.51 -6.84
CA ALA A 217 -16.72 -5.01 -6.31
C ALA A 217 -17.14 -6.36 -6.92
N ASN A 218 -16.60 -6.73 -8.10
CA ASN A 218 -17.00 -7.92 -8.87
C ASN A 218 -15.84 -8.89 -9.17
N TYR A 219 -14.73 -8.84 -8.43
CA TYR A 219 -13.52 -9.60 -8.74
C TYR A 219 -13.72 -11.13 -8.71
N THR A 220 -14.72 -11.63 -8.01
CA THR A 220 -15.04 -13.07 -7.94
C THR A 220 -15.66 -13.59 -9.24
N LYS A 221 -16.31 -12.73 -10.03
CA LYS A 221 -16.97 -13.09 -11.29
C LYS A 221 -15.97 -13.21 -12.44
N PRO A 222 -16.26 -14.00 -13.49
CA PRO A 222 -15.49 -13.96 -14.73
C PRO A 222 -15.45 -12.55 -15.31
N LEU A 223 -14.28 -12.07 -15.71
CA LEU A 223 -14.10 -10.75 -16.29
C LEU A 223 -14.42 -10.76 -17.79
N ARG A 224 -15.35 -9.91 -18.20
CA ARG A 224 -15.56 -9.52 -19.59
C ARG A 224 -15.03 -8.12 -19.80
N VAL A 225 -14.01 -7.99 -20.66
CA VAL A 225 -13.35 -6.69 -20.88
C VAL A 225 -14.28 -5.72 -21.59
N GLU A 226 -15.18 -6.23 -22.43
CA GLU A 226 -16.22 -5.49 -23.12
C GLU A 226 -17.15 -4.80 -22.12
N GLU A 227 -17.66 -5.53 -21.11
CA GLU A 227 -18.50 -4.99 -20.04
C GLU A 227 -17.76 -3.89 -19.26
N LEU A 228 -16.48 -4.12 -18.97
CA LEU A 228 -15.66 -3.13 -18.28
C LEU A 228 -15.47 -1.85 -19.12
N ALA A 229 -15.37 -1.98 -20.43
CA ALA A 229 -15.27 -0.86 -21.36
C ALA A 229 -16.58 -0.04 -21.41
N GLU A 230 -17.72 -0.71 -21.39
CA GLU A 230 -19.03 -0.08 -21.30
C GLU A 230 -19.20 0.72 -20.00
N ILE A 231 -18.82 0.13 -18.85
CA ILE A 231 -18.85 0.82 -17.54
C ILE A 231 -17.97 2.07 -17.54
N ALA A 232 -16.79 1.99 -18.17
CA ALA A 232 -15.90 3.13 -18.33
C ALA A 232 -16.38 4.13 -19.40
N ARG A 233 -17.35 3.76 -20.25
CA ARG A 233 -17.77 4.51 -21.44
C ARG A 233 -16.57 4.82 -22.34
N MET A 234 -15.76 3.80 -22.64
CA MET A 234 -14.55 3.86 -23.45
C MET A 234 -14.53 2.73 -24.48
N GLY A 235 -13.82 2.92 -25.59
CA GLY A 235 -13.42 1.79 -26.43
C GLY A 235 -12.42 0.90 -25.70
N MET A 236 -12.40 -0.40 -26.03
CA MET A 236 -11.52 -1.40 -25.37
C MET A 236 -10.04 -0.99 -25.38
N SER A 237 -9.53 -0.53 -26.52
CA SER A 237 -8.12 -0.11 -26.64
C SER A 237 -7.81 1.09 -25.73
N THR A 238 -8.73 2.07 -25.66
CA THR A 238 -8.62 3.25 -24.80
C THR A 238 -8.64 2.82 -23.33
N LEU A 239 -9.58 1.95 -22.94
CA LEU A 239 -9.62 1.39 -21.61
C LEU A 239 -8.30 0.69 -21.23
N HIS A 240 -7.80 -0.20 -22.07
CA HIS A 240 -6.54 -0.90 -21.81
C HIS A 240 -5.37 0.06 -21.63
N HIS A 241 -5.29 1.11 -22.46
CA HIS A 241 -4.25 2.12 -22.36
C HIS A 241 -4.32 2.86 -21.02
N HIS A 242 -5.46 3.44 -20.68
CA HIS A 242 -5.63 4.22 -19.44
C HIS A 242 -5.59 3.35 -18.19
N PHE A 243 -6.15 2.14 -18.24
CA PHE A 243 -6.08 1.19 -17.14
C PHE A 243 -4.64 0.82 -16.82
N ARG A 244 -3.82 0.56 -17.86
CA ARG A 244 -2.38 0.28 -17.67
C ARG A 244 -1.60 1.52 -17.23
N ALA A 245 -1.95 2.70 -17.68
CA ALA A 245 -1.33 3.94 -17.23
C ALA A 245 -1.54 4.16 -15.72
N LEU A 246 -2.75 3.91 -15.20
CA LEU A 246 -3.07 4.07 -13.78
C LEU A 246 -2.55 2.93 -12.90
N THR A 247 -2.73 1.67 -13.34
CA THR A 247 -2.46 0.48 -12.52
C THR A 247 -1.17 -0.25 -12.87
N ALA A 248 -0.57 0.06 -14.04
CA ALA A 248 0.51 -0.67 -14.71
C ALA A 248 0.21 -2.16 -14.97
N MET A 249 -1.06 -2.54 -14.95
CA MET A 249 -1.57 -3.90 -15.16
C MET A 249 -2.66 -3.91 -16.22
N SER A 250 -2.86 -5.06 -16.87
CA SER A 250 -4.10 -5.28 -17.62
C SER A 250 -5.26 -5.52 -16.64
N PRO A 251 -6.52 -5.31 -17.06
CA PRO A 251 -7.69 -5.62 -16.22
C PRO A 251 -7.68 -7.03 -15.63
N LEU A 252 -7.30 -8.03 -16.44
CA LEU A 252 -7.21 -9.42 -15.99
C LEU A 252 -6.10 -9.64 -14.95
N GLN A 253 -4.92 -9.03 -15.15
CA GLN A 253 -3.85 -9.09 -14.15
C GLN A 253 -4.26 -8.43 -12.85
N TYR A 254 -4.97 -7.32 -12.93
CA TYR A 254 -5.47 -6.61 -11.76
C TYR A 254 -6.51 -7.45 -11.00
N GLN A 255 -7.47 -8.08 -11.69
CA GLN A 255 -8.43 -9.00 -11.08
C GLN A 255 -7.73 -10.15 -10.34
N LYS A 256 -6.71 -10.75 -10.95
CA LYS A 256 -5.91 -11.81 -10.32
C LYS A 256 -5.27 -11.32 -9.01
N GLN A 257 -4.72 -10.11 -9.01
CA GLN A 257 -4.15 -9.53 -7.79
C GLN A 257 -5.20 -9.31 -6.70
N LEU A 258 -6.41 -8.82 -7.07
CA LEU A 258 -7.53 -8.69 -6.13
C LEU A 258 -7.88 -10.03 -5.48
N ARG A 259 -8.03 -11.08 -6.28
CA ARG A 259 -8.33 -12.43 -5.80
C ARG A 259 -7.27 -12.96 -4.84
N LEU A 260 -5.98 -12.74 -5.15
CA LEU A 260 -4.87 -13.17 -4.30
C LEU A 260 -4.83 -12.42 -2.96
N VAL A 261 -5.09 -11.10 -2.96
CA VAL A 261 -5.19 -10.31 -1.72
C VAL A 261 -6.36 -10.79 -0.88
N ALA A 262 -7.55 -10.94 -1.49
CA ALA A 262 -8.76 -11.38 -0.80
C ALA A 262 -8.63 -12.81 -0.24
N ALA A 263 -8.09 -13.75 -1.00
CA ALA A 263 -7.86 -15.12 -0.52
C ALA A 263 -6.91 -15.13 0.68
N ARG A 264 -5.82 -14.34 0.62
CA ARG A 264 -4.90 -14.23 1.75
C ARG A 264 -5.58 -13.68 3.01
N GLU A 265 -6.41 -12.66 2.85
CA GLU A 265 -7.14 -12.05 3.97
C GLU A 265 -8.07 -13.06 4.63
N ARG A 266 -8.86 -13.81 3.85
CA ARG A 266 -9.73 -14.88 4.35
C ARG A 266 -8.98 -15.97 5.07
N MET A 267 -7.85 -16.44 4.50
CA MET A 267 -6.98 -17.42 5.15
C MET A 267 -6.44 -16.95 6.50
N LEU A 268 -6.13 -15.66 6.64
CA LEU A 268 -5.55 -15.09 7.87
C LEU A 268 -6.60 -14.73 8.92
N VAL A 269 -7.74 -14.18 8.50
CA VAL A 269 -8.78 -13.67 9.40
C VAL A 269 -9.79 -14.77 9.73
N GLU A 270 -10.27 -15.50 8.71
CA GLU A 270 -11.30 -16.54 8.87
C GLU A 270 -10.70 -17.93 9.12
N GLY A 271 -9.39 -18.09 8.89
CA GLY A 271 -8.68 -19.35 9.15
C GLY A 271 -9.00 -20.49 8.15
N ILE A 272 -9.66 -20.17 7.03
CA ILE A 272 -10.00 -21.16 5.99
C ILE A 272 -8.77 -21.67 5.26
N ASP A 273 -8.84 -22.85 4.69
CA ASP A 273 -7.75 -23.43 3.92
C ASP A 273 -7.58 -22.78 2.54
N ALA A 274 -6.44 -23.01 1.89
CA ALA A 274 -6.09 -22.37 0.63
C ALA A 274 -6.99 -22.79 -0.54
N ALA A 275 -7.56 -24.01 -0.53
CA ALA A 275 -8.43 -24.44 -1.61
C ALA A 275 -9.81 -23.78 -1.48
N SER A 276 -10.38 -23.76 -0.26
CA SER A 276 -11.61 -23.03 0.03
C SER A 276 -11.49 -21.54 -0.29
N ALA A 277 -10.41 -20.90 0.16
CA ALA A 277 -10.15 -19.50 -0.15
C ALA A 277 -10.07 -19.24 -1.66
N ALA A 278 -9.44 -20.15 -2.43
CA ALA A 278 -9.35 -20.02 -3.88
C ALA A 278 -10.73 -20.02 -4.55
N PHE A 279 -11.59 -20.98 -4.21
CA PHE A 279 -12.95 -21.05 -4.79
C PHE A 279 -13.80 -19.85 -4.41
N GLU A 280 -13.76 -19.40 -3.17
CA GLU A 280 -14.53 -18.25 -2.70
C GLU A 280 -14.16 -16.93 -3.38
N VAL A 281 -12.89 -16.79 -3.80
CA VAL A 281 -12.45 -15.60 -4.54
C VAL A 281 -12.57 -15.74 -6.05
N GLY A 282 -13.16 -16.83 -6.56
CA GLY A 282 -13.53 -17.03 -7.96
C GLY A 282 -12.47 -17.77 -8.80
N TYR A 283 -11.56 -18.54 -8.22
CA TYR A 283 -10.73 -19.48 -8.98
C TYR A 283 -11.51 -20.76 -9.27
N GLU A 284 -11.35 -21.30 -10.47
CA GLU A 284 -11.96 -22.56 -10.88
C GLU A 284 -11.18 -23.78 -10.36
N SER A 285 -9.91 -23.59 -9.99
CA SER A 285 -9.09 -24.66 -9.42
C SER A 285 -8.06 -24.13 -8.41
N ALA A 286 -7.86 -24.89 -7.35
CA ALA A 286 -6.80 -24.61 -6.35
C ALA A 286 -5.39 -24.68 -6.98
N SER A 287 -5.20 -25.47 -8.03
CA SER A 287 -3.92 -25.55 -8.75
C SER A 287 -3.55 -24.25 -9.49
N GLN A 288 -4.55 -23.58 -10.07
CA GLN A 288 -4.34 -22.27 -10.68
C GLN A 288 -3.97 -21.22 -9.63
N PHE A 289 -4.70 -21.17 -8.53
CA PHE A 289 -4.43 -20.30 -7.39
C PHE A 289 -3.00 -20.49 -6.86
N ASN A 290 -2.58 -21.73 -6.64
CA ASN A 290 -1.25 -22.03 -6.10
C ASN A 290 -0.13 -21.57 -7.06
N ARG A 291 -0.31 -21.72 -8.37
CA ARG A 291 0.65 -21.22 -9.38
C ARG A 291 0.77 -19.69 -9.33
N GLU A 292 -0.36 -18.98 -9.28
CA GLU A 292 -0.39 -17.52 -9.25
C GLU A 292 0.18 -16.98 -7.94
N GLN A 293 -0.11 -17.66 -6.83
CA GLN A 293 0.48 -17.31 -5.52
C GLN A 293 2.01 -17.52 -5.50
N ALA A 294 2.51 -18.58 -6.14
CA ALA A 294 3.95 -18.84 -6.24
C ALA A 294 4.67 -17.77 -7.10
N LEU A 295 4.03 -17.32 -8.19
CA LEU A 295 4.56 -16.24 -9.04
C LEU A 295 4.67 -14.92 -8.28
N LEU A 296 3.69 -14.57 -7.45
CA LEU A 296 3.76 -13.37 -6.63
C LEU A 296 4.91 -13.39 -5.62
N ARG A 297 5.19 -14.57 -5.04
CA ARG A 297 6.33 -14.74 -4.14
C ARG A 297 7.65 -14.55 -4.87
N SER A 298 7.81 -15.15 -6.04
CA SER A 298 9.05 -15.05 -6.81
C SER A 298 9.32 -13.62 -7.29
N THR A 299 8.30 -12.85 -7.66
CA THR A 299 8.44 -11.43 -8.03
C THR A 299 8.76 -10.54 -6.83
N ALA A 300 8.23 -10.86 -5.65
CA ALA A 300 8.57 -10.17 -4.41
C ALA A 300 10.03 -10.44 -3.99
N ASP A 301 10.51 -11.69 -4.18
CA ASP A 301 11.89 -12.11 -3.89
C ASP A 301 12.90 -11.60 -4.92
N ALA A 302 12.55 -11.49 -6.19
CA ALA A 302 13.40 -10.90 -7.23
C ALA A 302 13.64 -9.39 -6.98
N GLY A 303 12.62 -8.67 -6.49
CA GLY A 303 12.78 -7.30 -6.00
C GLY A 303 13.74 -7.22 -4.79
N HIS A 304 13.83 -8.29 -4.02
CA HIS A 304 14.78 -8.43 -2.90
C HIS A 304 16.22 -8.65 -3.37
N GLN A 305 16.44 -9.48 -4.38
CA GLN A 305 17.77 -9.80 -4.89
C GLN A 305 18.45 -8.61 -5.59
N SER A 306 17.69 -7.78 -6.31
CA SER A 306 18.21 -6.56 -6.93
C SER A 306 18.59 -5.48 -5.90
N ALA A 307 17.89 -5.42 -4.76
CA ALA A 307 18.23 -4.53 -3.64
C ALA A 307 19.36 -5.09 -2.77
N SER A 308 19.48 -6.42 -2.66
CA SER A 308 20.53 -7.12 -1.88
C SER A 308 21.86 -7.18 -2.62
N ALA A 309 21.87 -7.30 -3.95
CA ALA A 309 23.09 -7.27 -4.76
C ALA A 309 23.83 -5.93 -4.65
N ARG A 310 23.12 -4.84 -4.37
CA ARG A 310 23.74 -3.54 -4.01
C ARG A 310 24.26 -3.49 -2.56
N ARG A 311 23.78 -4.34 -1.64
CA ARG A 311 24.20 -4.38 -0.21
C ARG A 311 25.22 -5.44 0.12
N LEU A 312 25.43 -6.46 -0.72
CA LEU A 312 26.48 -7.49 -0.51
C LEU A 312 27.91 -6.98 -0.71
N ARG A 313 28.09 -5.70 -1.09
CA ARG A 313 29.38 -5.01 -0.95
C ARG A 313 29.69 -4.55 0.49
N ASN A 314 28.71 -4.59 1.41
CA ASN A 314 28.91 -4.19 2.82
C ASN A 314 28.30 -5.29 3.73
N GLY A 315 29.13 -6.30 4.01
CA GLY A 315 28.80 -7.51 4.75
C GLY A 315 27.97 -7.37 6.01
N GLN A 316 26.77 -7.95 6.01
CA GLN A 316 26.07 -8.41 7.21
C GLN A 316 25.17 -9.62 6.88
N ARG A 317 25.20 -10.62 7.76
CA ARG A 317 24.63 -11.96 7.59
C ARG A 317 23.12 -12.01 7.84
N LEU A 318 22.45 -12.83 7.03
CA LEU A 318 21.00 -13.16 7.08
C LEU A 318 20.73 -14.25 8.12
N THR A 319 19.93 -14.01 9.15
CA THR A 319 19.54 -15.08 10.10
C THR A 319 18.05 -15.14 10.44
N THR A 320 17.22 -14.21 10.08
CA THR A 320 15.82 -14.16 10.56
C THR A 320 14.75 -14.57 9.53
N LEU A 321 15.06 -14.61 8.25
CA LEU A 321 14.11 -14.91 7.17
C LEU A 321 13.72 -16.39 7.06
N GLN A 322 14.57 -17.32 7.49
CA GLN A 322 14.34 -18.77 7.41
C GLN A 322 13.31 -19.26 8.43
N ILE A 323 13.15 -18.61 9.58
CA ILE A 323 12.28 -19.09 10.67
C ILE A 323 10.79 -18.85 10.38
N VAL A 324 10.43 -17.72 9.80
CA VAL A 324 9.03 -17.37 9.51
C VAL A 324 8.49 -18.12 8.29
N LEU A 325 9.29 -18.28 7.25
CA LEU A 325 8.95 -19.08 6.06
C LEU A 325 8.80 -20.57 6.41
N SER A 326 9.63 -21.09 7.32
CA SER A 326 9.56 -22.48 7.76
C SER A 326 8.35 -22.79 8.66
N ARG A 327 7.80 -21.83 9.37
CA ARG A 327 6.57 -22.00 10.17
C ARG A 327 5.33 -22.02 9.27
N TRP A 328 5.33 -21.22 8.21
CA TRP A 328 4.18 -21.12 7.31
C TRP A 328 4.10 -22.32 6.34
N THR A 329 5.24 -22.77 5.79
CA THR A 329 5.31 -24.01 4.97
C THR A 329 4.99 -25.26 5.79
N ARG A 330 5.35 -25.33 7.07
CA ARG A 330 4.98 -26.44 7.97
C ARG A 330 3.49 -26.47 8.30
N LYS A 331 2.82 -25.33 8.38
CA LYS A 331 1.36 -25.28 8.61
C LYS A 331 0.59 -25.73 7.36
N LEU A 332 1.08 -25.40 6.16
CA LEU A 332 0.49 -25.86 4.89
C LEU A 332 0.72 -27.35 4.62
N SER A 333 1.91 -27.89 4.94
CA SER A 333 2.17 -29.34 4.78
C SER A 333 1.40 -30.21 5.79
N ARG A 334 1.12 -29.72 6.99
CA ARG A 334 0.28 -30.42 7.96
C ARG A 334 -1.18 -30.47 7.53
N ASN A 335 -1.71 -29.41 6.92
CA ASN A 335 -3.07 -29.41 6.40
C ASN A 335 -3.22 -30.26 5.12
N ALA A 336 -2.18 -30.35 4.29
CA ALA A 336 -2.17 -31.24 3.12
C ALA A 336 -2.14 -32.74 3.51
N SER A 337 -1.49 -33.09 4.62
CA SER A 337 -1.44 -34.46 5.14
C SER A 337 -2.71 -34.87 5.88
N ALA A 338 -3.51 -33.93 6.38
CA ALA A 338 -4.77 -34.19 7.04
C ALA A 338 -5.93 -34.49 6.08
N ASN A 339 -5.81 -34.10 4.80
CA ASN A 339 -6.89 -34.25 3.81
C ASN A 339 -6.66 -35.35 2.76
N GLY A 340 -5.93 -36.41 3.09
CA GLY A 340 -6.00 -37.72 2.40
C GLY A 340 -5.80 -37.69 0.89
N LEU A 341 -4.79 -37.01 0.34
CA LEU A 341 -4.40 -37.16 -1.06
C LEU A 341 -3.29 -38.21 -1.19
N PRO A 342 -3.40 -39.17 -2.15
CA PRO A 342 -2.47 -40.30 -2.27
C PRO A 342 -1.09 -39.82 -2.75
N GLY A 343 -0.08 -40.46 -2.15
CA GLY A 343 1.33 -40.16 -2.29
C GLY A 343 1.89 -40.22 -3.70
N SER A 344 2.40 -39.08 -4.14
CA SER A 344 3.41 -39.01 -5.21
C SER A 344 4.41 -37.85 -5.04
N LEU A 345 4.68 -37.39 -3.83
CA LEU A 345 5.68 -36.34 -3.55
C LEU A 345 6.79 -36.81 -2.58
N HIS A 346 7.13 -38.09 -2.64
CA HIS A 346 8.19 -38.66 -1.81
C HIS A 346 9.47 -38.99 -2.60
N ARG A 347 9.94 -38.12 -3.49
CA ARG A 347 11.32 -38.20 -4.04
C ARG A 347 11.84 -36.84 -4.49
N LEU A 348 12.15 -36.00 -3.52
CA LEU A 348 13.19 -34.97 -3.67
C LEU A 348 13.96 -34.90 -2.33
N LYS A 349 14.66 -36.03 -2.04
CA LYS A 349 15.63 -36.07 -0.96
C LYS A 349 16.85 -35.23 -1.30
N ALA A 350 17.15 -34.35 -0.39
CA ALA A 350 18.38 -33.65 -0.16
C ALA A 350 19.64 -34.30 -0.78
N LYS A 351 20.23 -33.64 -1.80
CA LYS A 351 21.66 -33.76 -2.05
C LYS A 351 22.38 -32.83 -1.09
N GLN A 352 22.92 -33.41 -0.04
CA GLN A 352 23.84 -32.76 0.89
C GLN A 352 25.08 -32.30 0.12
N LEU A 353 25.33 -31.02 0.07
CA LEU A 353 26.65 -30.47 -0.22
C LEU A 353 27.50 -30.60 1.04
N LYS A 354 28.41 -31.56 1.02
CA LYS A 354 29.51 -31.65 2.00
C LYS A 354 30.53 -30.52 1.72
N PRO A 355 31.00 -29.82 2.74
CA PRO A 355 32.09 -28.87 2.55
C PRO A 355 33.40 -29.63 2.35
N GLY A 356 34.02 -29.45 1.21
CA GLY A 356 35.37 -29.97 0.91
C GLY A 356 36.41 -29.32 1.79
N ARG A 357 37.05 -30.09 2.65
CA ARG A 357 38.35 -29.74 3.27
C ARG A 357 39.40 -29.69 2.18
N ARG A 358 40.03 -28.55 1.98
CA ARG A 358 41.34 -28.47 1.34
C ARG A 358 42.40 -28.38 2.43
N SER A 359 43.19 -29.44 2.55
CA SER A 359 44.46 -29.49 3.28
C SER A 359 45.51 -28.65 2.57
N LEU A 360 46.12 -27.78 3.31
CA LEU A 360 47.40 -27.16 2.96
C LEU A 360 48.50 -28.15 3.37
N THR A 361 49.33 -28.54 2.43
CA THR A 361 50.72 -29.01 2.68
C THR A 361 51.59 -28.64 1.49
N SER A 362 52.70 -28.00 1.84
CA SER A 362 53.94 -27.71 1.13
C SER A 362 53.90 -26.51 0.18
#